data_01ffff3c5b4148287f153e340e0d4a1b
#
_entry.id   01ffff3c5b4148287f153e340e0d4a1b
#
_cell.length_a   1.000
_cell.length_b   1.000
_cell.length_c   1.000
_cell.angle_alpha   90.00
_cell.angle_beta   90.00
_cell.angle_gamma   90.00
#
_symmetry.space_group_name_H-M   'P 1'
#
loop_
_entity.id
_entity.type
_entity.pdbx_description
1 polymer ?
#
loop_
_entity_poly.entity_id
_entity_poly.type
_entity_poly.pdbx_seq_one_letter_code
_entity_poly.pdbx_strand_id
1 'polypeptide(L)'
;KGFAVVDDSHSMALTEDGWVSPRQGDGEDLYFFGYGHRYLESLKDFYYLCGKQPLLPRYAFGNWWSRYHRYTEEEYKELVERFEDEKLPFSVAVVDMDWHIVDDVDPKYGSGWTGYTWNKNFFPDPKGFMSWLHEHNMKITLNVHPADGIRAYEELYPRVAEKMGIDPESEIAVQFDPADPHFMEVYLKDLHHPLEEEGVDFWWLDWQQGTVTKVPGLDPLWMLNHYHYLDSSWKGNRPLTFSRYAGVGSHRYPVGFSGDS
;
A
#
# COMPACT_ATOMS: atom_id res chain seq x y z
N LYS A 1 -23.83 -23.90 1.46
CA LYS A 1 -24.75 -23.73 0.32
C LYS A 1 -23.90 -23.87 -0.94
N GLY A 2 -24.37 -24.55 -1.97
CA GLY A 2 -23.57 -24.87 -3.16
C GLY A 2 -23.55 -23.77 -4.22
N PHE A 3 -23.68 -22.50 -3.85
CA PHE A 3 -23.62 -21.37 -4.77
C PHE A 3 -23.04 -20.10 -4.12
N ALA A 4 -22.52 -19.21 -4.95
CA ALA A 4 -22.14 -17.84 -4.62
C ALA A 4 -22.74 -16.88 -5.65
N VAL A 5 -22.95 -15.63 -5.26
CA VAL A 5 -23.32 -14.53 -6.14
C VAL A 5 -22.30 -13.41 -5.96
N VAL A 6 -21.80 -12.91 -7.06
CA VAL A 6 -21.00 -11.67 -7.10
C VAL A 6 -21.87 -10.59 -7.68
N ASP A 7 -22.08 -9.53 -6.93
CA ASP A 7 -22.74 -8.32 -7.37
C ASP A 7 -21.69 -7.31 -7.80
N ASP A 8 -21.64 -7.03 -9.08
CA ASP A 8 -20.71 -6.10 -9.73
C ASP A 8 -21.39 -4.79 -10.16
N SER A 9 -22.63 -4.57 -9.76
CA SER A 9 -23.47 -3.46 -10.22
C SER A 9 -22.87 -2.08 -9.90
N HIS A 10 -22.16 -1.98 -8.78
CA HIS A 10 -21.58 -0.72 -8.30
C HIS A 10 -20.05 -0.69 -8.27
N SER A 11 -19.39 -1.64 -8.92
CA SER A 11 -17.93 -1.66 -8.99
C SER A 11 -17.39 -0.61 -9.96
N MET A 12 -16.12 -0.27 -9.81
CA MET A 12 -15.41 0.62 -10.73
C MET A 12 -15.11 -0.10 -12.05
N ALA A 13 -14.99 0.67 -13.13
CA ALA A 13 -14.59 0.19 -14.44
C ALA A 13 -13.13 0.55 -14.72
N LEU A 14 -12.32 -0.42 -15.18
CA LEU A 14 -10.97 -0.15 -15.69
C LEU A 14 -11.08 0.48 -17.07
N THR A 15 -10.34 1.55 -17.31
CA THR A 15 -10.24 2.22 -18.61
C THR A 15 -9.09 1.64 -19.45
N GLU A 16 -9.09 1.89 -20.77
CA GLU A 16 -8.07 1.33 -21.68
C GLU A 16 -6.64 1.80 -21.36
N ASP A 17 -6.50 2.99 -20.77
CA ASP A 17 -5.23 3.57 -20.33
C ASP A 17 -4.75 3.05 -18.98
N GLY A 18 -5.49 2.10 -18.37
CA GLY A 18 -5.15 1.53 -17.05
C GLY A 18 -5.64 2.37 -15.87
N TRP A 19 -6.40 3.44 -16.12
CA TRP A 19 -7.05 4.21 -15.07
C TRP A 19 -8.36 3.53 -14.63
N VAL A 20 -9.09 4.15 -13.71
CA VAL A 20 -10.40 3.71 -13.24
C VAL A 20 -11.44 4.82 -13.41
N SER A 21 -12.67 4.42 -13.69
CA SER A 21 -13.81 5.32 -13.74
C SER A 21 -15.00 4.74 -12.97
N PRO A 22 -15.93 5.58 -12.49
CA PRO A 22 -17.20 5.08 -11.99
C PRO A 22 -17.93 4.31 -13.11
N ARG A 23 -18.62 3.25 -12.74
CA ARG A 23 -19.51 2.55 -13.67
C ARG A 23 -20.65 3.49 -14.11
N GLN A 24 -20.96 3.45 -15.38
CA GLN A 24 -22.04 4.26 -15.97
C GLN A 24 -23.37 3.49 -15.94
N GLY A 25 -24.45 4.19 -15.53
CA GLY A 25 -25.82 3.66 -15.55
C GLY A 25 -26.24 2.93 -14.27
N ASP A 26 -27.55 2.62 -14.18
CA ASP A 26 -28.20 1.99 -13.01
C ASP A 26 -28.52 0.50 -13.24
N GLY A 27 -27.78 -0.16 -14.13
CA GLY A 27 -27.97 -1.58 -14.42
C GLY A 27 -27.50 -2.50 -13.31
N GLU A 28 -28.25 -3.61 -13.10
CA GLU A 28 -27.78 -4.71 -12.24
C GLU A 28 -26.83 -5.62 -13.03
N ASP A 29 -25.68 -5.95 -12.43
CA ASP A 29 -24.68 -6.86 -13.00
C ASP A 29 -24.32 -7.93 -11.97
N LEU A 30 -24.96 -9.09 -12.12
CA LEU A 30 -24.88 -10.19 -11.16
C LEU A 30 -24.29 -11.44 -11.80
N TYR A 31 -23.27 -12.01 -11.17
CA TYR A 31 -22.66 -13.28 -11.57
C TYR A 31 -23.05 -14.39 -10.60
N PHE A 32 -23.77 -15.41 -11.10
CA PHE A 32 -24.19 -16.55 -10.31
C PHE A 32 -23.27 -17.76 -10.52
N PHE A 33 -22.66 -18.24 -9.44
CA PHE A 33 -21.76 -19.40 -9.43
C PHE A 33 -22.47 -20.61 -8.79
N GLY A 34 -23.10 -21.47 -9.60
CA GLY A 34 -23.89 -22.62 -9.17
C GLY A 34 -23.13 -23.94 -9.25
N TYR A 35 -22.04 -24.13 -8.52
CA TYR A 35 -21.12 -25.27 -8.67
C TYR A 35 -21.32 -26.40 -7.64
N GLY A 36 -22.17 -26.22 -6.63
CA GLY A 36 -22.29 -27.20 -5.54
C GLY A 36 -20.95 -27.33 -4.80
N HIS A 37 -20.37 -28.53 -4.80
CA HIS A 37 -19.10 -28.81 -4.14
C HIS A 37 -17.89 -28.80 -5.12
N ARG A 38 -18.08 -28.38 -6.36
CA ARG A 38 -17.00 -28.28 -7.36
C ARG A 38 -16.23 -26.97 -7.20
N TYR A 39 -15.58 -26.79 -6.05
CA TYR A 39 -14.94 -25.53 -5.68
C TYR A 39 -13.81 -25.09 -6.61
N LEU A 40 -12.99 -26.02 -7.10
CA LEU A 40 -11.88 -25.70 -8.01
C LEU A 40 -12.37 -25.19 -9.36
N GLU A 41 -13.48 -25.76 -9.88
CA GLU A 41 -14.09 -25.28 -11.11
C GLU A 41 -14.67 -23.88 -10.92
N SER A 42 -15.37 -23.64 -9.80
CA SER A 42 -15.90 -22.32 -9.44
C SER A 42 -14.78 -21.27 -9.36
N LEU A 43 -13.66 -21.58 -8.69
CA LEU A 43 -12.51 -20.68 -8.59
C LEU A 43 -11.85 -20.42 -9.96
N LYS A 44 -11.76 -21.45 -10.81
CA LYS A 44 -11.21 -21.31 -12.16
C LYS A 44 -12.05 -20.35 -13.01
N ASP A 45 -13.38 -20.48 -12.94
CA ASP A 45 -14.28 -19.62 -13.70
C ASP A 45 -14.34 -18.20 -13.10
N PHE A 46 -14.27 -18.09 -11.76
CA PHE A 46 -14.10 -16.80 -11.09
C PHE A 46 -12.82 -16.07 -11.56
N TYR A 47 -11.67 -16.76 -11.62
CA TYR A 47 -10.43 -16.17 -12.13
C TYR A 47 -10.46 -15.87 -13.63
N TYR A 48 -11.29 -16.58 -14.38
CA TYR A 48 -11.51 -16.27 -15.79
C TYR A 48 -12.25 -14.93 -15.97
N LEU A 49 -13.23 -14.66 -15.10
CA LEU A 49 -13.99 -13.41 -15.10
C LEU A 49 -13.23 -12.23 -14.47
N CYS A 50 -12.70 -12.45 -13.28
CA CYS A 50 -12.11 -11.38 -12.46
C CYS A 50 -10.61 -11.15 -12.68
N GLY A 51 -9.99 -11.93 -13.57
CA GLY A 51 -8.55 -11.95 -13.77
C GLY A 51 -7.84 -12.95 -12.87
N LYS A 52 -6.63 -13.35 -13.27
CA LYS A 52 -5.83 -14.34 -12.57
C LYS A 52 -5.03 -13.70 -11.45
N GLN A 53 -4.73 -14.49 -10.42
CA GLN A 53 -3.72 -14.12 -9.43
C GLN A 53 -2.34 -14.06 -10.12
N PRO A 54 -1.58 -12.99 -9.95
CA PRO A 54 -0.24 -12.88 -10.52
C PRO A 54 0.77 -13.73 -9.76
N LEU A 55 1.93 -13.99 -10.41
CA LEU A 55 3.05 -14.63 -9.75
C LEU A 55 3.75 -13.69 -8.80
N LEU A 56 3.76 -14.06 -7.53
CA LEU A 56 4.45 -13.32 -6.48
C LEU A 56 5.98 -13.41 -6.60
N PRO A 57 6.72 -12.41 -6.10
CA PRO A 57 8.14 -12.55 -5.86
C PRO A 57 8.39 -13.64 -4.79
N ARG A 58 9.54 -14.33 -4.89
CA ARG A 58 9.81 -15.50 -4.06
C ARG A 58 9.83 -15.20 -2.56
N TYR A 59 10.33 -14.05 -2.17
CA TYR A 59 10.40 -13.64 -0.76
C TYR A 59 9.02 -13.49 -0.10
N ALA A 60 7.96 -13.26 -0.88
CA ALA A 60 6.59 -13.16 -0.36
C ALA A 60 6.07 -14.47 0.26
N PHE A 61 6.69 -15.61 -0.04
CA PHE A 61 6.33 -16.92 0.53
C PHE A 61 7.14 -17.29 1.78
N GLY A 62 8.05 -16.44 2.22
CA GLY A 62 8.78 -16.62 3.47
C GLY A 62 8.01 -16.09 4.68
N ASN A 63 8.65 -16.13 5.84
CA ASN A 63 8.09 -15.54 7.05
C ASN A 63 8.25 -14.02 7.03
N TRP A 64 7.24 -13.33 7.48
CA TRP A 64 7.24 -11.88 7.65
C TRP A 64 7.19 -11.56 9.14
N TRP A 65 8.09 -10.68 9.61
CA TRP A 65 7.98 -10.14 10.95
C TRP A 65 7.17 -8.86 10.91
N SER A 66 6.02 -8.86 11.57
CA SER A 66 5.14 -7.70 11.73
C SER A 66 4.68 -7.60 13.17
N ARG A 67 4.87 -6.45 13.78
CA ARG A 67 4.40 -6.14 15.12
C ARG A 67 4.21 -4.65 15.26
N TYR A 68 3.05 -4.20 15.73
CA TYR A 68 2.87 -2.83 16.18
C TYR A 68 3.69 -2.62 17.47
N HIS A 69 4.86 -2.07 17.30
CA HIS A 69 5.81 -1.77 18.36
C HIS A 69 6.77 -0.70 17.85
N ARG A 70 7.05 0.27 18.70
CA ARG A 70 7.98 1.36 18.41
C ARG A 70 9.42 0.85 18.54
N TYR A 71 9.94 0.32 17.46
CA TYR A 71 11.32 -0.12 17.39
C TYR A 71 12.26 1.05 17.12
N THR A 72 13.43 1.02 17.74
CA THR A 72 14.60 1.71 17.23
C THR A 72 15.30 0.86 16.17
N GLU A 73 16.16 1.49 15.38
CA GLU A 73 17.01 0.80 14.40
C GLU A 73 17.84 -0.31 15.07
N GLU A 74 18.43 -0.02 16.25
CA GLU A 74 19.25 -0.96 16.99
C GLU A 74 18.43 -2.15 17.50
N GLU A 75 17.29 -1.89 18.14
CA GLU A 75 16.40 -2.96 18.62
C GLU A 75 15.89 -3.86 17.50
N TYR A 76 15.65 -3.29 16.32
CA TYR A 76 15.20 -4.08 15.16
C TYR A 76 16.34 -4.96 14.63
N LYS A 77 17.57 -4.44 14.56
CA LYS A 77 18.76 -5.21 14.18
C LYS A 77 19.03 -6.35 15.16
N GLU A 78 19.04 -6.08 16.47
CA GLU A 78 19.20 -7.11 17.52
C GLU A 78 18.13 -8.22 17.40
N LEU A 79 16.89 -7.85 17.07
CA LEU A 79 15.81 -8.81 16.87
C LEU A 79 16.06 -9.72 15.66
N VAL A 80 16.52 -9.18 14.54
CA VAL A 80 16.84 -9.96 13.34
C VAL A 80 18.02 -10.88 13.59
N GLU A 81 19.09 -10.40 14.21
CA GLU A 81 20.25 -11.21 14.60
C GLU A 81 19.83 -12.38 15.52
N ARG A 82 18.94 -12.12 16.48
CA ARG A 82 18.39 -13.17 17.33
C ARG A 82 17.59 -14.22 16.52
N PHE A 83 16.82 -13.81 15.52
CA PHE A 83 16.13 -14.76 14.65
C PHE A 83 17.12 -15.66 13.89
N GLU A 84 18.22 -15.09 13.42
CA GLU A 84 19.27 -15.85 12.75
C GLU A 84 19.97 -16.84 13.68
N ASP A 85 20.32 -16.42 14.90
CA ASP A 85 20.93 -17.28 15.92
C ASP A 85 20.01 -18.45 16.30
N GLU A 86 18.72 -18.19 16.43
CA GLU A 86 17.69 -19.21 16.69
C GLU A 86 17.28 -20.00 15.43
N LYS A 87 17.86 -19.71 14.27
CA LYS A 87 17.59 -20.34 12.96
C LYS A 87 16.13 -20.20 12.53
N LEU A 88 15.54 -19.06 12.83
CA LEU A 88 14.21 -18.69 12.38
C LEU A 88 14.31 -17.84 11.10
N PRO A 89 14.01 -18.41 9.93
CA PRO A 89 14.18 -17.69 8.68
C PRO A 89 13.04 -16.68 8.48
N PHE A 90 13.39 -15.40 8.35
CA PHE A 90 12.50 -14.35 7.91
C PHE A 90 12.93 -13.80 6.55
N SER A 91 11.97 -13.37 5.75
CA SER A 91 12.21 -12.82 4.42
C SER A 91 11.75 -11.38 4.27
N VAL A 92 10.87 -10.90 5.17
CA VAL A 92 10.32 -9.55 5.14
C VAL A 92 10.31 -8.94 6.55
N ALA A 93 10.87 -7.75 6.64
CA ALA A 93 10.76 -6.83 7.76
C ALA A 93 9.59 -5.88 7.51
N VAL A 94 8.55 -5.95 8.35
CA VAL A 94 7.43 -5.02 8.32
C VAL A 94 7.64 -3.99 9.41
N VAL A 95 7.79 -2.72 9.03
CA VAL A 95 7.90 -1.61 9.97
C VAL A 95 6.59 -0.85 10.00
N ASP A 96 5.97 -0.81 11.17
CA ASP A 96 4.71 -0.13 11.39
C ASP A 96 4.91 1.39 11.48
N MET A 97 3.83 2.14 11.65
CA MET A 97 3.77 3.59 11.45
C MET A 97 4.84 4.42 12.17
N ASP A 98 5.44 3.92 13.24
CA ASP A 98 6.51 4.64 13.97
C ASP A 98 7.84 4.79 13.18
N TRP A 99 7.92 4.27 11.93
CA TRP A 99 9.04 4.57 11.05
C TRP A 99 9.09 6.07 10.68
N HIS A 100 7.95 6.74 10.61
CA HIS A 100 7.82 8.17 10.36
C HIS A 100 7.55 8.96 11.64
N ILE A 101 7.56 10.30 11.54
CA ILE A 101 7.26 11.19 12.66
C ILE A 101 5.76 11.08 13.00
N VAL A 102 5.46 10.61 14.23
CA VAL A 102 4.09 10.40 14.73
C VAL A 102 3.75 11.40 15.84
N ASP A 103 4.55 11.44 16.92
CA ASP A 103 4.23 12.17 18.14
C ASP A 103 4.71 13.64 18.13
N ASP A 104 5.78 13.94 17.40
CA ASP A 104 6.45 15.24 17.39
C ASP A 104 5.98 16.16 16.26
N VAL A 105 4.75 15.96 15.76
CA VAL A 105 4.16 16.82 14.73
C VAL A 105 3.61 18.10 15.38
N ASP A 106 3.97 19.28 14.85
CA ASP A 106 3.37 20.54 15.30
C ASP A 106 1.85 20.48 15.11
N PRO A 107 1.05 20.75 16.18
CA PRO A 107 -0.41 20.72 16.13
C PRO A 107 -1.05 21.52 14.99
N LYS A 108 -0.37 22.54 14.45
CA LYS A 108 -0.85 23.29 13.29
C LYS A 108 -1.00 22.42 12.03
N TYR A 109 -0.27 21.31 11.95
CA TYR A 109 -0.35 20.36 10.84
C TYR A 109 -1.28 19.16 11.11
N GLY A 110 -1.87 19.06 12.30
CA GLY A 110 -2.76 17.98 12.71
C GLY A 110 -2.02 16.83 13.42
N SER A 111 -2.51 15.62 13.26
CA SER A 111 -1.90 14.43 13.89
C SER A 111 -0.77 13.82 13.04
N GLY A 112 0.12 13.05 13.64
CA GLY A 112 1.12 12.28 12.92
C GLY A 112 0.61 10.92 12.39
N TRP A 113 -0.70 10.75 12.20
CA TRP A 113 -1.26 9.49 11.68
C TRP A 113 -0.81 9.20 10.25
N THR A 114 -0.83 10.21 9.39
CA THR A 114 -0.20 10.18 8.07
C THR A 114 1.20 10.76 8.16
N GLY A 115 2.21 10.08 7.60
CA GLY A 115 3.56 10.59 7.55
C GLY A 115 4.43 9.88 6.52
N TYR A 116 5.45 10.60 6.03
CA TYR A 116 6.37 10.14 4.97
C TYR A 116 7.84 10.51 5.26
N THR A 117 8.10 11.10 6.42
CA THR A 117 9.44 11.51 6.84
C THR A 117 9.96 10.59 7.93
N TRP A 118 11.11 9.96 7.72
CA TRP A 118 11.72 9.08 8.70
C TRP A 118 11.90 9.75 10.06
N ASN A 119 11.49 9.06 11.12
CA ASN A 119 11.76 9.50 12.48
C ASN A 119 13.23 9.19 12.83
N LYS A 120 14.08 10.20 12.68
CA LYS A 120 15.53 10.07 12.94
C LYS A 120 15.88 9.78 14.41
N ASN A 121 14.94 9.95 15.34
CA ASN A 121 15.13 9.55 16.73
C ASN A 121 15.13 8.03 16.90
N PHE A 122 14.40 7.33 16.03
CA PHE A 122 14.31 5.87 16.04
C PHE A 122 15.18 5.23 14.97
N PHE A 123 15.24 5.83 13.79
CA PHE A 123 16.03 5.39 12.64
C PHE A 123 16.98 6.50 12.21
N PRO A 124 18.12 6.67 12.88
CA PRO A 124 19.07 7.74 12.59
C PRO A 124 19.71 7.61 11.20
N ASP A 125 19.88 6.39 10.70
CA ASP A 125 20.40 6.08 9.36
C ASP A 125 19.48 5.11 8.59
N PRO A 126 18.33 5.58 8.06
CA PRO A 126 17.39 4.70 7.37
C PRO A 126 17.98 3.95 6.18
N LYS A 127 18.87 4.60 5.41
CA LYS A 127 19.52 3.94 4.26
C LYS A 127 20.46 2.83 4.71
N GLY A 128 21.26 3.08 5.73
CA GLY A 128 22.11 2.07 6.34
C GLY A 128 21.31 0.92 6.93
N PHE A 129 20.19 1.22 7.60
CA PHE A 129 19.27 0.21 8.14
C PHE A 129 18.68 -0.68 7.04
N MET A 130 18.15 -0.10 5.98
CA MET A 130 17.58 -0.86 4.86
C MET A 130 18.64 -1.67 4.13
N SER A 131 19.83 -1.10 3.90
CA SER A 131 20.96 -1.84 3.31
C SER A 131 21.36 -3.04 4.17
N TRP A 132 21.41 -2.85 5.48
CA TRP A 132 21.72 -3.92 6.44
C TRP A 132 20.68 -5.05 6.37
N LEU A 133 19.37 -4.73 6.32
CA LEU A 133 18.31 -5.73 6.12
C LEU A 133 18.48 -6.49 4.80
N HIS A 134 18.84 -5.81 3.72
CA HIS A 134 19.08 -6.46 2.43
C HIS A 134 20.30 -7.40 2.47
N GLU A 135 21.36 -7.05 3.21
CA GLU A 135 22.53 -7.92 3.43
C GLU A 135 22.15 -9.19 4.22
N HIS A 136 21.14 -9.09 5.11
CA HIS A 136 20.53 -10.22 5.83
C HIS A 136 19.43 -10.94 5.03
N ASN A 137 19.34 -10.69 3.70
CA ASN A 137 18.38 -11.29 2.77
C ASN A 137 16.90 -11.00 3.13
N MET A 138 16.62 -9.95 3.84
CA MET A 138 15.27 -9.48 4.15
C MET A 138 14.86 -8.34 3.20
N LYS A 139 13.58 -8.32 2.85
CA LYS A 139 12.93 -7.19 2.21
C LYS A 139 12.25 -6.33 3.27
N ILE A 140 12.05 -5.05 2.98
CA ILE A 140 11.40 -4.13 3.90
C ILE A 140 10.14 -3.52 3.31
N THR A 141 9.09 -3.46 4.11
CA THR A 141 7.86 -2.72 3.82
C THR A 141 7.52 -1.78 4.97
N LEU A 142 7.06 -0.59 4.62
CA LEU A 142 6.67 0.46 5.56
C LEU A 142 5.16 0.65 5.51
N ASN A 143 4.56 0.85 6.67
CA ASN A 143 3.14 1.17 6.82
C ASN A 143 2.86 2.60 6.35
N VAL A 144 1.77 2.81 5.62
CA VAL A 144 1.30 4.14 5.20
C VAL A 144 -0.21 4.31 5.41
N HIS A 145 -0.58 5.46 5.97
CA HIS A 145 -1.95 5.93 6.14
C HIS A 145 -2.12 7.25 5.38
N PRO A 146 -2.48 7.24 4.09
CA PRO A 146 -2.32 8.41 3.23
C PRO A 146 -3.42 9.48 3.35
N ALA A 147 -4.46 9.25 4.14
CA ALA A 147 -5.69 10.06 4.11
C ALA A 147 -5.50 11.56 4.38
N ASP A 148 -4.54 11.94 5.22
CA ASP A 148 -4.34 13.34 5.59
C ASP A 148 -3.49 14.11 4.56
N GLY A 149 -3.07 13.47 3.49
CA GLY A 149 -2.26 14.08 2.44
C GLY A 149 -0.80 14.33 2.84
N ILE A 150 -0.13 15.26 2.18
CA ILE A 150 1.27 15.58 2.43
C ILE A 150 1.36 16.98 3.03
N ARG A 151 1.93 17.09 4.22
CA ARG A 151 1.96 18.32 5.01
C ARG A 151 3.32 18.98 4.98
N ALA A 152 3.37 20.28 5.30
CA ALA A 152 4.56 21.10 5.12
C ALA A 152 5.77 20.73 6.01
N TYR A 153 5.58 19.91 7.04
CA TYR A 153 6.70 19.41 7.85
C TYR A 153 7.43 18.21 7.21
N GLU A 154 6.85 17.59 6.17
CA GLU A 154 7.44 16.44 5.50
C GLU A 154 8.67 16.84 4.66
N GLU A 155 9.74 16.05 4.71
CA GLU A 155 10.97 16.35 3.94
C GLU A 155 10.71 16.49 2.44
N LEU A 156 9.79 15.69 1.89
CA LEU A 156 9.45 15.71 0.46
C LEU A 156 8.32 16.70 0.11
N TYR A 157 7.73 17.37 1.10
CA TYR A 157 6.63 18.31 0.86
C TYR A 157 6.95 19.39 -0.17
N PRO A 158 8.11 20.10 -0.13
CA PRO A 158 8.37 21.15 -1.09
C PRO A 158 8.30 20.65 -2.54
N ARG A 159 8.89 19.49 -2.81
CA ARG A 159 8.88 18.86 -4.13
C ARG A 159 7.47 18.49 -4.58
N VAL A 160 6.70 17.88 -3.70
CA VAL A 160 5.32 17.45 -3.99
C VAL A 160 4.40 18.65 -4.18
N ALA A 161 4.51 19.67 -3.32
CA ALA A 161 3.72 20.90 -3.40
C ALA A 161 3.95 21.64 -4.73
N GLU A 162 5.21 21.83 -5.14
CA GLU A 162 5.55 22.44 -6.42
C GLU A 162 4.95 21.68 -7.61
N LYS A 163 5.02 20.34 -7.60
CA LYS A 163 4.43 19.49 -8.63
C LYS A 163 2.91 19.61 -8.70
N MET A 164 2.26 19.82 -7.55
CA MET A 164 0.83 20.05 -7.44
C MET A 164 0.43 21.52 -7.66
N GLY A 165 1.37 22.40 -8.01
CA GLY A 165 1.12 23.83 -8.25
C GLY A 165 0.82 24.63 -6.98
N ILE A 166 1.25 24.14 -5.82
CA ILE A 166 1.15 24.80 -4.51
C ILE A 166 2.48 25.44 -4.19
N ASP A 167 2.48 26.70 -3.78
CA ASP A 167 3.68 27.38 -3.28
C ASP A 167 4.10 26.72 -1.94
N PRO A 168 5.30 26.12 -1.84
CA PRO A 168 5.77 25.49 -0.60
C PRO A 168 5.82 26.43 0.61
N GLU A 169 6.09 27.72 0.37
CA GLU A 169 6.13 28.71 1.43
C GLU A 169 4.76 29.02 2.04
N SER A 170 3.69 28.62 1.36
CA SER A 170 2.30 28.76 1.89
C SER A 170 1.97 27.78 2.99
N GLU A 171 2.76 26.72 3.17
CA GLU A 171 2.50 25.60 4.07
C GLU A 171 1.13 24.91 3.88
N ILE A 172 0.47 25.12 2.73
CA ILE A 172 -0.82 24.50 2.42
C ILE A 172 -0.59 23.01 2.14
N ALA A 173 -1.25 22.14 2.91
CA ALA A 173 -1.13 20.70 2.72
C ALA A 173 -1.60 20.26 1.32
N VAL A 174 -0.86 19.37 0.68
CA VAL A 174 -1.32 18.67 -0.52
C VAL A 174 -2.36 17.65 -0.09
N GLN A 175 -3.61 17.85 -0.52
CA GLN A 175 -4.72 16.98 -0.14
C GLN A 175 -4.61 15.62 -0.83
N PHE A 176 -4.91 14.55 -0.08
CA PHE A 176 -5.01 13.21 -0.65
C PHE A 176 -6.21 13.14 -1.61
N ASP A 177 -5.96 12.84 -2.87
CA ASP A 177 -7.00 12.75 -3.91
C ASP A 177 -6.71 11.61 -4.89
N PRO A 178 -7.02 10.35 -4.52
CA PRO A 178 -6.73 9.20 -5.39
C PRO A 178 -7.57 9.19 -6.68
N ALA A 179 -8.58 10.06 -6.79
CA ALA A 179 -9.39 10.21 -8.00
C ALA A 179 -8.78 11.19 -9.02
N ASP A 180 -7.73 11.92 -8.64
CA ASP A 180 -6.96 12.78 -9.55
C ASP A 180 -5.74 12.03 -10.10
N PRO A 181 -5.68 11.76 -11.43
CA PRO A 181 -4.52 11.11 -12.05
C PRO A 181 -3.21 11.85 -11.84
N HIS A 182 -3.23 13.18 -11.83
CA HIS A 182 -2.04 13.98 -11.60
C HIS A 182 -1.54 13.85 -10.15
N PHE A 183 -2.45 13.88 -9.17
CA PHE A 183 -2.08 13.60 -7.80
C PHE A 183 -1.45 12.21 -7.66
N MET A 184 -2.07 11.17 -8.23
CA MET A 184 -1.55 9.81 -8.15
C MET A 184 -0.16 9.67 -8.80
N GLU A 185 0.09 10.35 -9.91
CA GLU A 185 1.42 10.38 -10.52
C GLU A 185 2.47 11.00 -9.58
N VAL A 186 2.18 12.17 -9.02
CA VAL A 186 3.08 12.87 -8.07
C VAL A 186 3.25 12.05 -6.79
N TYR A 187 2.17 11.51 -6.24
CA TYR A 187 2.18 10.67 -5.05
C TYR A 187 3.09 9.44 -5.20
N LEU A 188 3.05 8.77 -6.34
CA LEU A 188 3.91 7.60 -6.58
C LEU A 188 5.35 8.02 -6.92
N LYS A 189 5.53 8.91 -7.90
CA LYS A 189 6.86 9.22 -8.44
C LYS A 189 7.68 10.22 -7.61
N ASP A 190 7.02 11.20 -6.99
CA ASP A 190 7.72 12.27 -6.29
C ASP A 190 7.73 12.10 -4.77
N LEU A 191 6.86 11.24 -4.21
CA LEU A 191 6.83 10.93 -2.78
C LEU A 191 7.36 9.52 -2.47
N HIS A 192 6.87 8.47 -3.18
CA HIS A 192 7.23 7.07 -2.87
C HIS A 192 8.54 6.61 -3.53
N HIS A 193 8.75 6.90 -4.83
CA HIS A 193 9.96 6.47 -5.52
C HIS A 193 11.26 6.94 -4.85
N PRO A 194 11.39 8.19 -4.31
CA PRO A 194 12.59 8.57 -3.56
C PRO A 194 12.88 7.67 -2.37
N LEU A 195 11.87 7.28 -1.60
CA LEU A 195 12.01 6.35 -0.46
C LEU A 195 12.37 4.93 -0.93
N GLU A 196 11.80 4.49 -2.06
CA GLU A 196 12.15 3.21 -2.68
C GLU A 196 13.57 3.21 -3.26
N GLU A 197 14.06 4.33 -3.81
CA GLU A 197 15.46 4.48 -4.24
C GLU A 197 16.42 4.41 -3.05
N GLU A 198 15.97 4.81 -1.86
CA GLU A 198 16.72 4.69 -0.61
C GLU A 198 16.77 3.26 -0.07
N GLY A 199 15.80 2.40 -0.43
CA GLY A 199 15.82 1.00 -0.03
C GLY A 199 14.48 0.36 0.31
N VAL A 200 13.37 1.08 0.34
CA VAL A 200 12.03 0.47 0.55
C VAL A 200 11.70 -0.45 -0.62
N ASP A 201 11.29 -1.68 -0.34
CA ASP A 201 11.01 -2.67 -1.39
C ASP A 201 9.57 -2.65 -1.87
N PHE A 202 8.62 -2.38 -0.99
CA PHE A 202 7.18 -2.27 -1.30
C PHE A 202 6.44 -1.62 -0.14
N TRP A 203 5.13 -1.34 -0.29
CA TRP A 203 4.35 -0.55 0.66
C TRP A 203 3.26 -1.36 1.34
N TRP A 204 3.06 -1.11 2.64
CA TRP A 204 1.90 -1.56 3.39
C TRP A 204 0.83 -0.47 3.42
N LEU A 205 -0.23 -0.67 2.60
CA LEU A 205 -1.33 0.27 2.44
C LEU A 205 -2.40 -0.01 3.50
N ASP A 206 -2.33 0.71 4.61
CA ASP A 206 -3.23 0.52 5.74
C ASP A 206 -4.36 1.57 5.71
N TRP A 207 -5.23 1.45 4.69
CA TRP A 207 -6.34 2.37 4.51
C TRP A 207 -7.53 1.99 5.39
N GLN A 208 -7.97 2.91 6.30
CA GLN A 208 -9.10 2.73 7.22
C GLN A 208 -10.08 3.92 7.18
N GLN A 209 -9.91 4.89 6.27
CA GLN A 209 -10.55 6.21 6.28
C GLN A 209 -11.78 6.28 5.38
N GLY A 210 -12.51 5.18 5.26
CA GLY A 210 -13.77 5.14 4.53
C GLY A 210 -13.66 4.70 3.07
N THR A 211 -14.79 4.74 2.37
CA THR A 211 -14.98 4.15 1.04
C THR A 211 -15.33 5.17 -0.05
N VAL A 212 -15.20 6.46 0.23
CA VAL A 212 -15.59 7.54 -0.69
C VAL A 212 -14.41 8.39 -1.12
N THR A 213 -14.44 8.82 -2.39
CA THR A 213 -13.55 9.83 -2.95
C THR A 213 -14.38 11.06 -3.37
N LYS A 214 -13.72 12.08 -3.94
CA LYS A 214 -14.42 13.23 -4.55
C LYS A 214 -15.28 12.84 -5.75
N VAL A 215 -15.02 11.67 -6.35
CA VAL A 215 -15.80 11.14 -7.47
C VAL A 215 -16.67 9.98 -6.97
N PRO A 216 -18.00 10.13 -6.95
CA PRO A 216 -18.90 9.05 -6.52
C PRO A 216 -18.67 7.76 -7.32
N GLY A 217 -18.70 6.61 -6.63
CA GLY A 217 -18.47 5.30 -7.24
C GLY A 217 -17.00 4.89 -7.37
N LEU A 218 -16.05 5.70 -6.89
CA LEU A 218 -14.65 5.33 -6.78
C LEU A 218 -14.30 5.02 -5.33
N ASP A 219 -13.79 3.81 -5.06
CA ASP A 219 -13.34 3.36 -3.75
C ASP A 219 -11.82 3.62 -3.59
N PRO A 220 -11.39 4.40 -2.58
CA PRO A 220 -9.98 4.78 -2.42
C PRO A 220 -9.06 3.60 -2.11
N LEU A 221 -9.49 2.61 -1.34
CA LEU A 221 -8.67 1.43 -1.02
C LEU A 221 -8.43 0.58 -2.28
N TRP A 222 -9.47 0.37 -3.09
CA TRP A 222 -9.34 -0.36 -4.33
C TRP A 222 -8.40 0.36 -5.31
N MET A 223 -8.54 1.69 -5.41
CA MET A 223 -7.67 2.52 -6.26
C MET A 223 -6.21 2.48 -5.79
N LEU A 224 -5.96 2.61 -4.49
CA LEU A 224 -4.62 2.49 -3.91
C LEU A 224 -4.00 1.12 -4.21
N ASN A 225 -4.77 0.03 -4.02
CA ASN A 225 -4.28 -1.32 -4.34
C ASN A 225 -3.91 -1.44 -5.81
N HIS A 226 -4.75 -0.94 -6.70
CA HIS A 226 -4.52 -0.99 -8.15
C HIS A 226 -3.25 -0.23 -8.54
N TYR A 227 -3.15 1.05 -8.17
CA TYR A 227 -2.04 1.90 -8.61
C TYR A 227 -0.72 1.54 -7.96
N HIS A 228 -0.70 1.29 -6.65
CA HIS A 228 0.53 0.84 -5.99
C HIS A 228 1.02 -0.50 -6.53
N TYR A 229 0.09 -1.43 -6.83
CA TYR A 229 0.48 -2.71 -7.41
C TYR A 229 1.13 -2.52 -8.79
N LEU A 230 0.51 -1.75 -9.68
CA LEU A 230 1.07 -1.49 -11.02
C LEU A 230 2.41 -0.75 -10.93
N ASP A 231 2.48 0.27 -10.08
CA ASP A 231 3.68 1.09 -9.90
C ASP A 231 4.82 0.29 -9.26
N SER A 232 4.55 -0.62 -8.34
CA SER A 232 5.59 -1.38 -7.61
C SER A 232 6.54 -2.18 -8.49
N SER A 233 6.26 -2.30 -9.79
CA SER A 233 7.14 -2.94 -10.79
C SER A 233 8.05 -1.97 -11.56
N TRP A 234 8.05 -0.68 -11.25
CA TRP A 234 8.77 0.33 -12.02
C TRP A 234 10.29 0.09 -12.14
N LYS A 235 10.90 -0.61 -11.16
CA LYS A 235 12.29 -1.07 -11.19
C LYS A 235 12.50 -2.39 -11.97
N GLY A 236 11.46 -2.93 -12.63
CA GLY A 236 11.52 -4.17 -13.40
C GLY A 236 11.38 -5.46 -12.56
N ASN A 237 11.04 -5.35 -11.29
CA ASN A 237 10.73 -6.49 -10.41
C ASN A 237 9.26 -6.93 -10.56
N ARG A 238 8.95 -8.11 -10.02
CA ARG A 238 7.54 -8.54 -9.90
C ARG A 238 6.80 -7.65 -8.93
N PRO A 239 5.62 -7.14 -9.31
CA PRO A 239 4.85 -6.25 -8.48
C PRO A 239 4.37 -6.94 -7.20
N LEU A 240 4.30 -6.18 -6.11
CA LEU A 240 3.78 -6.58 -4.82
C LEU A 240 3.28 -5.36 -4.06
N THR A 241 2.14 -5.50 -3.40
CA THR A 241 1.66 -4.60 -2.34
C THR A 241 1.39 -5.41 -1.07
N PHE A 242 1.28 -4.75 0.06
CA PHE A 242 0.74 -5.34 1.27
C PHE A 242 -0.40 -4.43 1.73
N SER A 243 -1.65 -4.88 1.63
CA SER A 243 -2.81 -3.99 1.75
C SER A 243 -4.00 -4.66 2.39
N ARG A 244 -4.91 -3.85 2.92
CA ARG A 244 -6.22 -4.33 3.36
C ARG A 244 -7.00 -4.92 2.19
N TYR A 245 -7.90 -5.88 2.49
CA TYR A 245 -8.77 -6.48 1.50
C TYR A 245 -9.82 -5.46 1.02
N ALA A 246 -9.91 -5.28 -0.29
CA ALA A 246 -10.80 -4.31 -0.95
C ALA A 246 -11.97 -4.96 -1.71
N GLY A 247 -12.36 -6.18 -1.37
CA GLY A 247 -13.49 -6.87 -1.98
C GLY A 247 -13.12 -7.83 -3.11
N VAL A 248 -14.11 -8.17 -3.92
CA VAL A 248 -13.97 -9.09 -5.06
C VAL A 248 -12.99 -8.51 -6.08
N GLY A 249 -12.04 -9.35 -6.55
CA GLY A 249 -11.00 -8.91 -7.49
C GLY A 249 -9.67 -8.49 -6.81
N SER A 250 -9.63 -8.31 -5.48
CA SER A 250 -8.39 -7.94 -4.74
C SER A 250 -7.26 -8.94 -4.90
N HIS A 251 -7.55 -10.21 -5.22
CA HIS A 251 -6.54 -11.24 -5.51
C HIS A 251 -5.60 -10.89 -6.66
N ARG A 252 -5.96 -9.90 -7.49
CA ARG A 252 -5.08 -9.37 -8.56
C ARG A 252 -3.96 -8.50 -8.02
N TYR A 253 -4.08 -8.00 -6.79
CA TYR A 253 -3.16 -7.06 -6.15
C TYR A 253 -2.64 -7.63 -4.82
N PRO A 254 -1.90 -8.76 -4.87
CA PRO A 254 -1.40 -9.37 -3.65
C PRO A 254 -0.27 -8.53 -3.02
N VAL A 255 -0.12 -8.60 -1.69
CA VAL A 255 -0.73 -9.52 -0.72
C VAL A 255 -1.76 -8.76 0.12
N GLY A 256 -2.87 -9.42 0.45
CA GLY A 256 -3.84 -8.87 1.39
C GLY A 256 -3.55 -9.27 2.83
N PHE A 257 -3.90 -8.40 3.79
CA PHE A 257 -4.03 -8.76 5.20
C PHE A 257 -5.44 -8.48 5.69
N SER A 258 -5.89 -9.22 6.70
CA SER A 258 -7.28 -9.17 7.19
C SER A 258 -7.60 -7.93 8.04
N GLY A 259 -6.61 -7.12 8.33
CA GLY A 259 -6.71 -6.01 9.27
C GLY A 259 -6.40 -6.45 10.69
N ASP A 260 -6.53 -5.51 11.61
CA ASP A 260 -6.35 -5.76 13.05
C ASP A 260 -7.48 -6.66 13.55
N SER A 261 -7.14 -7.63 14.38
CA SER A 261 -8.06 -8.62 14.94
C SER A 261 -7.99 -8.66 16.45
#